data_5cd1e8c97d88c878b275babb7e516af9
#
_entry.id   5cd1e8c97d88c878b275babb7e516af9
#
_cell.length_a   1.000
_cell.length_b   1.000
_cell.length_c   1.000
_cell.angle_alpha   90.00
_cell.angle_beta   90.00
_cell.angle_gamma   90.00
#
_symmetry.space_group_name_H-M   'P 1'
#
loop_
_entity.id
_entity.type
_entity.pdbx_description
1 polymer ?
#
loop_
_entity_poly.entity_id
_entity_poly.type
_entity_poly.pdbx_seq_one_letter_code
_entity_poly.pdbx_strand_id
1 'polypeptide(L)'
;MVFKSEKWDELERLRDEVQELFESENVDHYHARMKTRLERILELDPTDKVALFWLGNFWYKMGMYEKALDYFEKIIKLDENHMYAWFYKGMVLSETEKCEDAIKCYDKVMLMDEPPDQTWFNKGVALHNLGKYKQALECYEQYMKYDEKHHNDLDVLTLRSHALVELGKNDEAIIYYDRAVKLDSSLKTRMERPKPKMRLWKRVLRNAGTWAGAWVMFHVILVITRSVV
;
A
#
# COMPACT_ATOMS: atom_id res chain seq x y z
N MET A 1 22.46 44.38 9.49
CA MET A 1 21.30 44.20 8.59
C MET A 1 21.67 43.48 7.27
N VAL A 2 22.84 43.75 6.68
CA VAL A 2 23.28 43.17 5.39
C VAL A 2 23.37 41.64 5.38
N PHE A 3 23.93 41.00 6.44
CA PHE A 3 24.07 39.53 6.54
C PHE A 3 22.74 38.79 6.55
N LYS A 4 21.65 39.43 6.97
CA LYS A 4 20.33 38.78 7.00
C LYS A 4 19.70 38.73 5.59
N SER A 5 20.01 39.68 4.72
CA SER A 5 19.53 39.69 3.35
C SER A 5 20.23 38.61 2.49
N GLU A 6 21.54 38.47 2.55
CA GLU A 6 22.31 37.54 1.75
C GLU A 6 21.90 36.07 2.04
N LYS A 7 21.66 35.75 3.31
CA LYS A 7 21.17 34.42 3.71
C LYS A 7 19.79 34.10 3.16
N TRP A 8 18.88 35.06 3.18
CA TRP A 8 17.53 34.91 2.63
C TRP A 8 17.55 34.78 1.10
N ASP A 9 18.37 35.60 0.44
CA ASP A 9 18.53 35.57 -1.01
C ASP A 9 19.11 34.22 -1.48
N GLU A 10 20.08 33.66 -0.73
CA GLU A 10 20.60 32.32 -0.98
C GLU A 10 19.53 31.24 -0.79
N LEU A 11 18.73 31.34 0.26
CA LEU A 11 17.66 30.36 0.57
C LEU A 11 16.58 30.35 -0.52
N GLU A 12 16.10 31.50 -0.96
CA GLU A 12 15.13 31.62 -2.05
C GLU A 12 15.69 31.05 -3.35
N ARG A 13 16.91 31.41 -3.72
CA ARG A 13 17.56 30.85 -4.92
C ARG A 13 17.66 29.32 -4.86
N LEU A 14 18.02 28.74 -3.71
CA LEU A 14 18.10 27.27 -3.56
C LEU A 14 16.74 26.60 -3.67
N ARG A 15 15.68 27.24 -3.17
CA ARG A 15 14.31 26.74 -3.32
C ARG A 15 13.86 26.75 -4.78
N ASP A 16 14.17 27.84 -5.51
CA ASP A 16 13.89 27.93 -6.95
C ASP A 16 14.66 26.85 -7.73
N GLU A 17 15.96 26.66 -7.44
CA GLU A 17 16.77 25.61 -8.07
C GLU A 17 16.23 24.20 -7.76
N VAL A 18 15.69 23.96 -6.57
CA VAL A 18 15.03 22.68 -6.22
C VAL A 18 13.74 22.53 -7.00
N GLN A 19 12.95 23.59 -7.14
CA GLN A 19 11.71 23.57 -7.92
C GLN A 19 11.99 23.28 -9.41
N GLU A 20 12.97 23.95 -10.00
CA GLU A 20 13.40 23.68 -11.40
C GLU A 20 13.86 22.24 -11.60
N LEU A 21 14.56 21.67 -10.61
CA LEU A 21 14.96 20.26 -10.65
C LEU A 21 13.75 19.32 -10.63
N PHE A 22 12.67 19.65 -9.93
CA PHE A 22 11.44 18.87 -9.97
C PHE A 22 10.75 18.87 -11.33
N GLU A 23 10.86 19.98 -12.05
CA GLU A 23 10.22 20.17 -13.36
C GLU A 23 11.07 19.57 -14.50
N SER A 24 12.35 19.24 -14.23
CA SER A 24 13.24 18.66 -15.22
C SER A 24 13.06 17.13 -15.29
N GLU A 25 12.82 16.59 -16.49
CA GLU A 25 12.56 15.15 -16.74
C GLU A 25 13.80 14.23 -16.61
N ASN A 26 14.96 14.72 -16.19
CA ASN A 26 16.22 13.97 -16.24
C ASN A 26 16.54 13.27 -14.90
N VAL A 27 16.05 12.03 -14.75
CA VAL A 27 15.96 11.27 -13.48
C VAL A 27 17.32 10.88 -12.89
N ASP A 28 18.35 10.57 -13.69
CA ASP A 28 19.55 9.90 -13.19
C ASP A 28 20.56 10.81 -12.43
N HIS A 29 20.64 12.09 -12.78
CA HIS A 29 21.48 13.07 -12.08
C HIS A 29 20.71 13.92 -11.05
N TYR A 30 19.41 13.83 -11.05
CA TYR A 30 18.48 14.58 -10.26
C TYR A 30 18.67 14.38 -8.74
N HIS A 31 18.75 13.12 -8.30
CA HIS A 31 18.75 12.80 -6.88
C HIS A 31 19.98 13.34 -6.11
N ALA A 32 21.19 13.25 -6.69
CA ALA A 32 22.40 13.73 -6.02
C ALA A 32 22.45 15.27 -5.96
N ARG A 33 22.09 15.95 -7.07
CA ARG A 33 22.06 17.42 -7.12
C ARG A 33 21.01 18.02 -6.22
N MET A 34 19.83 17.40 -6.17
CA MET A 34 18.74 17.80 -5.30
C MET A 34 19.12 17.64 -3.83
N LYS A 35 19.66 16.48 -3.45
CA LYS A 35 20.12 16.20 -2.09
C LYS A 35 21.05 17.31 -1.56
N THR A 36 22.09 17.67 -2.34
CA THR A 36 23.07 18.69 -1.92
C THR A 36 22.40 20.05 -1.70
N ARG A 37 21.41 20.45 -2.53
CA ARG A 37 20.69 21.70 -2.34
C ARG A 37 19.78 21.68 -1.12
N LEU A 38 19.07 20.57 -0.92
CA LEU A 38 18.22 20.39 0.25
C LEU A 38 19.03 20.37 1.54
N GLU A 39 20.21 19.74 1.55
CA GLU A 39 21.13 19.79 2.68
C GLU A 39 21.61 21.23 2.95
N ARG A 40 21.94 22.00 1.90
CA ARG A 40 22.31 23.41 2.04
C ARG A 40 21.14 24.27 2.55
N ILE A 41 19.92 24.01 2.10
CA ILE A 41 18.72 24.66 2.67
C ILE A 41 18.63 24.40 4.18
N LEU A 42 18.83 23.16 4.63
CA LEU A 42 18.77 22.84 6.06
C LEU A 42 19.93 23.40 6.88
N GLU A 43 21.11 23.69 6.29
CA GLU A 43 22.17 24.44 6.94
C GLU A 43 21.76 25.92 7.18
N LEU A 44 21.03 26.49 6.24
CA LEU A 44 20.50 27.84 6.33
C LEU A 44 19.23 27.90 7.20
N ASP A 45 18.29 27.00 7.01
CA ASP A 45 17.06 26.88 7.78
C ASP A 45 16.80 25.42 8.21
N PRO A 46 17.25 25.02 9.41
CA PRO A 46 17.05 23.66 9.91
C PRO A 46 15.57 23.26 10.11
N THR A 47 14.66 24.22 10.01
CA THR A 47 13.21 24.01 10.21
C THR A 47 12.43 24.00 8.89
N ASP A 48 13.09 24.07 7.74
CA ASP A 48 12.45 24.01 6.44
C ASP A 48 11.79 22.62 6.23
N LYS A 49 10.46 22.57 6.41
CA LYS A 49 9.70 21.32 6.33
C LYS A 49 9.72 20.73 4.93
N VAL A 50 9.86 21.52 3.88
CA VAL A 50 9.93 21.06 2.50
C VAL A 50 11.25 20.31 2.27
N ALA A 51 12.37 20.91 2.68
CA ALA A 51 13.67 20.28 2.56
C ALA A 51 13.78 19.01 3.42
N LEU A 52 13.26 19.04 4.66
CA LEU A 52 13.17 17.86 5.52
C LEU A 52 12.36 16.74 4.87
N PHE A 53 11.20 17.07 4.29
CA PHE A 53 10.32 16.09 3.64
C PHE A 53 10.99 15.41 2.44
N TRP A 54 11.60 16.19 1.57
CA TRP A 54 12.24 15.63 0.38
C TRP A 54 13.51 14.82 0.70
N LEU A 55 14.28 15.21 1.72
CA LEU A 55 15.39 14.40 2.20
C LEU A 55 14.91 13.10 2.86
N GLY A 56 13.82 13.16 3.64
CA GLY A 56 13.18 11.96 4.19
C GLY A 56 12.75 11.00 3.08
N ASN A 57 12.11 11.51 2.04
CA ASN A 57 11.68 10.72 0.87
C ASN A 57 12.88 10.16 0.08
N PHE A 58 13.92 10.96 -0.11
CA PHE A 58 15.17 10.50 -0.73
C PHE A 58 15.77 9.30 0.02
N TRP A 59 15.89 9.40 1.34
CA TRP A 59 16.45 8.31 2.14
C TRP A 59 15.54 7.08 2.17
N TYR A 60 14.22 7.28 2.17
CA TYR A 60 13.24 6.19 2.03
C TYR A 60 13.44 5.42 0.72
N LYS A 61 13.54 6.13 -0.42
CA LYS A 61 13.78 5.50 -1.73
C LYS A 61 15.12 4.79 -1.83
N MET A 62 16.13 5.25 -1.08
CA MET A 62 17.44 4.61 -0.97
C MET A 62 17.44 3.41 0.01
N GLY A 63 16.32 3.06 0.64
CA GLY A 63 16.22 2.01 1.64
C GLY A 63 16.92 2.34 2.98
N MET A 64 17.32 3.59 3.19
CA MET A 64 17.96 4.06 4.42
C MET A 64 16.89 4.50 5.43
N TYR A 65 16.14 3.52 5.92
CA TYR A 65 14.91 3.71 6.67
C TYR A 65 15.09 4.50 7.98
N GLU A 66 16.18 4.26 8.72
CA GLU A 66 16.45 5.00 9.96
C GLU A 66 16.65 6.50 9.69
N LYS A 67 17.38 6.85 8.62
CA LYS A 67 17.56 8.25 8.24
C LYS A 67 16.25 8.88 7.79
N ALA A 68 15.46 8.17 7.00
CA ALA A 68 14.15 8.65 6.56
C ALA A 68 13.25 8.95 7.77
N LEU A 69 13.25 8.05 8.76
CA LEU A 69 12.48 8.19 9.98
C LEU A 69 12.86 9.45 10.76
N ASP A 70 14.16 9.72 10.92
CA ASP A 70 14.66 10.91 11.60
C ASP A 70 14.15 12.21 10.96
N TYR A 71 14.09 12.27 9.62
CA TYR A 71 13.57 13.44 8.91
C TYR A 71 12.06 13.62 9.11
N PHE A 72 11.26 12.55 8.98
CA PHE A 72 9.82 12.65 9.19
C PHE A 72 9.47 12.97 10.65
N GLU A 73 10.24 12.47 11.62
CA GLU A 73 10.06 12.82 13.03
C GLU A 73 10.42 14.29 13.33
N LYS A 74 11.43 14.85 12.66
CA LYS A 74 11.71 16.29 12.76
C LYS A 74 10.53 17.13 12.26
N ILE A 75 9.94 16.75 11.13
CA ILE A 75 8.75 17.44 10.61
C ILE A 75 7.60 17.36 11.61
N ILE A 76 7.32 16.18 12.14
CA ILE A 76 6.23 15.96 13.11
C ILE A 76 6.46 16.77 14.40
N LYS A 77 7.71 16.92 14.84
CA LYS A 77 8.04 17.79 15.99
C LYS A 77 7.81 19.27 15.70
N LEU A 78 7.99 19.72 14.46
CA LEU A 78 7.74 21.10 14.03
C LEU A 78 6.26 21.36 13.77
N ASP A 79 5.55 20.34 13.30
CA ASP A 79 4.16 20.40 12.89
C ASP A 79 3.49 19.03 13.08
N GLU A 80 2.82 18.87 14.20
CA GLU A 80 2.15 17.62 14.57
C GLU A 80 1.01 17.25 13.60
N ASN A 81 0.50 18.20 12.85
CA ASN A 81 -0.56 17.99 11.87
C ASN A 81 -0.04 17.83 10.44
N HIS A 82 1.25 17.64 10.25
CA HIS A 82 1.81 17.42 8.91
C HIS A 82 1.47 16.01 8.41
N MET A 83 0.38 15.90 7.67
CA MET A 83 -0.21 14.65 7.19
C MET A 83 0.78 13.74 6.49
N TYR A 84 1.50 14.25 5.50
CA TYR A 84 2.45 13.43 4.71
C TYR A 84 3.64 12.94 5.54
N ALA A 85 4.05 13.65 6.59
CA ALA A 85 5.11 13.17 7.47
C ALA A 85 4.66 11.94 8.28
N TRP A 86 3.44 11.95 8.78
CA TRP A 86 2.84 10.77 9.41
C TRP A 86 2.63 9.62 8.43
N PHE A 87 2.15 9.91 7.22
CA PHE A 87 1.94 8.91 6.18
C PHE A 87 3.25 8.20 5.81
N TYR A 88 4.31 8.95 5.48
CA TYR A 88 5.61 8.37 5.13
C TYR A 88 6.33 7.73 6.33
N LYS A 89 6.15 8.25 7.55
CA LYS A 89 6.60 7.55 8.76
C LYS A 89 5.95 6.18 8.88
N GLY A 90 4.65 6.08 8.62
CA GLY A 90 3.93 4.81 8.58
C GLY A 90 4.48 3.86 7.51
N MET A 91 4.79 4.35 6.31
CA MET A 91 5.41 3.55 5.25
C MET A 91 6.77 3.00 5.67
N VAL A 92 7.66 3.86 6.22
CA VAL A 92 8.98 3.43 6.73
C VAL A 92 8.85 2.35 7.81
N LEU A 93 7.89 2.53 8.73
CA LEU A 93 7.64 1.56 9.79
C LEU A 93 7.12 0.22 9.25
N SER A 94 6.28 0.25 8.20
CA SER A 94 5.82 -0.97 7.53
C SER A 94 6.97 -1.74 6.86
N GLU A 95 7.87 -1.02 6.17
CA GLU A 95 9.06 -1.62 5.52
C GLU A 95 10.06 -2.21 6.54
N THR A 96 10.06 -1.70 7.78
CA THR A 96 10.90 -2.21 8.88
C THR A 96 10.16 -3.19 9.79
N GLU A 97 9.07 -3.79 9.32
CA GLU A 97 8.23 -4.78 10.01
C GLU A 97 7.60 -4.27 11.34
N LYS A 98 7.64 -2.97 11.61
CA LYS A 98 7.00 -2.33 12.78
C LYS A 98 5.52 -2.01 12.47
N CYS A 99 4.78 -3.04 12.05
CA CYS A 99 3.44 -2.87 11.52
C CYS A 99 2.43 -2.26 12.50
N GLU A 100 2.53 -2.54 13.82
CA GLU A 100 1.66 -1.93 14.83
C GLU A 100 1.86 -0.42 14.93
N ASP A 101 3.10 0.05 14.86
CA ASP A 101 3.40 1.49 14.91
C ASP A 101 3.06 2.17 13.59
N ALA A 102 3.22 1.47 12.46
CA ALA A 102 2.75 1.94 11.16
C ALA A 102 1.23 2.19 11.17
N ILE A 103 0.44 1.27 11.72
CA ILE A 103 -1.02 1.41 11.85
C ILE A 103 -1.37 2.66 12.66
N LYS A 104 -0.68 2.92 13.79
CA LYS A 104 -0.91 4.15 14.59
C LYS A 104 -0.65 5.42 13.77
N CYS A 105 0.38 5.41 12.92
CA CYS A 105 0.66 6.54 12.02
C CYS A 105 -0.46 6.74 11.00
N TYR A 106 -0.94 5.65 10.37
CA TYR A 106 -2.06 5.72 9.43
C TYR A 106 -3.37 6.13 10.11
N ASP A 107 -3.62 5.67 11.35
CA ASP A 107 -4.77 6.11 12.14
C ASP A 107 -4.72 7.62 12.40
N LYS A 108 -3.53 8.18 12.69
CA LYS A 108 -3.35 9.62 12.85
C LYS A 108 -3.65 10.38 11.55
N VAL A 109 -3.19 9.86 10.39
CA VAL A 109 -3.50 10.44 9.07
C VAL A 109 -5.00 10.42 8.78
N MET A 110 -5.69 9.34 9.10
CA MET A 110 -7.14 9.18 8.89
C MET A 110 -8.01 10.14 9.72
N LEU A 111 -7.45 10.74 10.76
CA LEU A 111 -8.13 11.77 11.58
C LEU A 111 -7.94 13.18 11.02
N MET A 112 -7.14 13.36 9.96
CA MET A 112 -6.89 14.64 9.32
C MET A 112 -7.86 14.86 8.14
N ASP A 113 -7.97 16.10 7.69
CA ASP A 113 -8.82 16.44 6.55
C ASP A 113 -8.24 15.86 5.24
N GLU A 114 -9.08 15.25 4.43
CA GLU A 114 -8.75 14.70 3.11
C GLU A 114 -7.51 13.78 3.10
N PRO A 115 -7.51 12.69 3.89
CA PRO A 115 -6.38 11.76 3.92
C PRO A 115 -6.20 11.10 2.54
N PRO A 116 -4.95 10.87 2.09
CA PRO A 116 -4.69 10.13 0.86
C PRO A 116 -5.38 8.76 0.88
N ASP A 117 -5.99 8.38 -0.25
CA ASP A 117 -6.65 7.08 -0.42
C ASP A 117 -5.71 5.90 -0.15
N GLN A 118 -4.42 6.04 -0.54
CA GLN A 118 -3.36 5.07 -0.25
C GLN A 118 -3.18 4.79 1.24
N THR A 119 -3.67 5.66 2.13
CA THR A 119 -3.62 5.42 3.59
C THR A 119 -4.40 4.17 3.96
N TRP A 120 -5.57 3.96 3.35
CA TRP A 120 -6.35 2.75 3.53
C TRP A 120 -5.62 1.51 3.04
N PHE A 121 -5.03 1.58 1.85
CA PHE A 121 -4.27 0.49 1.27
C PHE A 121 -3.08 0.10 2.16
N ASN A 122 -2.23 1.06 2.53
CA ASN A 122 -1.03 0.82 3.32
C ASN A 122 -1.36 0.31 4.74
N LYS A 123 -2.43 0.83 5.37
CA LYS A 123 -2.94 0.28 6.63
C LYS A 123 -3.42 -1.16 6.47
N GLY A 124 -4.13 -1.45 5.38
CA GLY A 124 -4.55 -2.80 5.03
C GLY A 124 -3.37 -3.76 4.88
N VAL A 125 -2.28 -3.34 4.23
CA VAL A 125 -1.04 -4.12 4.09
C VAL A 125 -0.40 -4.38 5.46
N ALA A 126 -0.28 -3.36 6.31
CA ALA A 126 0.27 -3.53 7.65
C ALA A 126 -0.56 -4.50 8.51
N LEU A 127 -1.90 -4.42 8.45
CA LEU A 127 -2.80 -5.36 9.11
C LEU A 127 -2.69 -6.78 8.54
N HIS A 128 -2.51 -6.90 7.24
CA HIS A 128 -2.30 -8.18 6.55
C HIS A 128 -1.03 -8.86 7.05
N ASN A 129 0.08 -8.12 7.13
CA ASN A 129 1.36 -8.62 7.64
C ASN A 129 1.27 -9.07 9.11
N LEU A 130 0.38 -8.48 9.89
CA LEU A 130 0.06 -8.92 11.26
C LEU A 130 -0.91 -10.12 11.33
N GLY A 131 -1.37 -10.65 10.19
CA GLY A 131 -2.38 -11.71 10.16
C GLY A 131 -3.80 -11.24 10.53
N LYS A 132 -4.03 -9.94 10.65
CA LYS A 132 -5.34 -9.34 10.97
C LYS A 132 -6.21 -9.23 9.71
N TYR A 133 -6.40 -10.35 9.01
CA TYR A 133 -6.98 -10.41 7.66
C TYR A 133 -8.39 -9.81 7.54
N LYS A 134 -9.25 -9.94 8.57
CA LYS A 134 -10.59 -9.32 8.54
C LYS A 134 -10.50 -7.79 8.45
N GLN A 135 -9.65 -7.18 9.29
CA GLN A 135 -9.45 -5.74 9.31
C GLN A 135 -8.75 -5.26 8.03
N ALA A 136 -7.80 -6.06 7.51
CA ALA A 136 -7.16 -5.76 6.23
C ALA A 136 -8.18 -5.71 5.08
N LEU A 137 -9.11 -6.67 5.01
CA LEU A 137 -10.18 -6.67 4.00
C LEU A 137 -11.08 -5.43 4.09
N GLU A 138 -11.41 -4.97 5.29
CA GLU A 138 -12.16 -3.72 5.51
C GLU A 138 -11.40 -2.52 4.95
N CYS A 139 -10.08 -2.44 5.20
CA CYS A 139 -9.23 -1.38 4.66
C CYS A 139 -9.16 -1.41 3.13
N TYR A 140 -8.98 -2.58 2.52
CA TYR A 140 -8.97 -2.71 1.06
C TYR A 140 -10.33 -2.35 0.44
N GLU A 141 -11.43 -2.65 1.13
CA GLU A 141 -12.75 -2.24 0.69
C GLU A 141 -12.93 -0.72 0.71
N GLN A 142 -12.45 -0.04 1.75
CA GLN A 142 -12.48 1.42 1.80
C GLN A 142 -11.62 2.04 0.69
N TYR A 143 -10.40 1.53 0.47
CA TYR A 143 -9.55 1.98 -0.64
C TYR A 143 -10.24 1.86 -1.99
N MET A 144 -10.90 0.74 -2.26
CA MET A 144 -11.63 0.52 -3.52
C MET A 144 -12.84 1.44 -3.70
N LYS A 145 -13.41 1.99 -2.63
CA LYS A 145 -14.55 2.93 -2.72
C LYS A 145 -14.13 4.35 -3.14
N TYR A 146 -12.86 4.72 -3.00
CA TYR A 146 -12.39 6.05 -3.34
C TYR A 146 -12.36 6.32 -4.85
N ASP A 147 -11.95 5.33 -5.65
CA ASP A 147 -11.84 5.48 -7.08
C ASP A 147 -12.12 4.12 -7.77
N GLU A 148 -12.92 4.14 -8.84
CA GLU A 148 -13.23 2.92 -9.63
C GLU A 148 -11.98 2.24 -10.19
N LYS A 149 -10.90 2.97 -10.49
CA LYS A 149 -9.63 2.40 -10.94
C LYS A 149 -9.02 1.44 -9.92
N HIS A 150 -9.22 1.69 -8.61
CA HIS A 150 -8.72 0.82 -7.54
C HIS A 150 -9.38 -0.56 -7.52
N HIS A 151 -10.53 -0.74 -8.18
CA HIS A 151 -11.17 -2.05 -8.34
C HIS A 151 -10.37 -3.03 -9.20
N ASN A 152 -9.46 -2.52 -10.03
CA ASN A 152 -8.57 -3.31 -10.88
C ASN A 152 -7.09 -3.13 -10.46
N ASP A 153 -6.84 -2.64 -9.26
CA ASP A 153 -5.50 -2.62 -8.68
C ASP A 153 -5.06 -4.07 -8.40
N LEU A 154 -3.97 -4.47 -9.04
CA LEU A 154 -3.48 -5.85 -9.01
C LEU A 154 -3.06 -6.26 -7.59
N ASP A 155 -2.40 -5.34 -6.86
CA ASP A 155 -1.93 -5.61 -5.50
C ASP A 155 -3.11 -5.80 -4.55
N VAL A 156 -4.14 -4.96 -4.67
CA VAL A 156 -5.37 -5.10 -3.87
C VAL A 156 -6.07 -6.43 -4.15
N LEU A 157 -6.21 -6.80 -5.42
CA LEU A 157 -6.87 -8.05 -5.80
C LEU A 157 -6.12 -9.27 -5.27
N THR A 158 -4.79 -9.27 -5.36
CA THR A 158 -3.95 -10.38 -4.87
C THR A 158 -3.98 -10.47 -3.34
N LEU A 159 -3.85 -9.35 -2.64
CA LEU A 159 -3.89 -9.29 -1.18
C LEU A 159 -5.28 -9.68 -0.63
N ARG A 160 -6.37 -9.25 -1.28
CA ARG A 160 -7.73 -9.68 -0.91
C ARG A 160 -7.92 -11.18 -1.11
N SER A 161 -7.47 -11.72 -2.24
CA SER A 161 -7.53 -13.16 -2.48
C SER A 161 -6.79 -13.94 -1.39
N HIS A 162 -5.57 -13.52 -1.05
CA HIS A 162 -4.78 -14.15 0.00
C HIS A 162 -5.46 -14.06 1.38
N ALA A 163 -5.89 -12.87 1.79
CA ALA A 163 -6.59 -12.68 3.07
C ALA A 163 -7.85 -13.54 3.20
N LEU A 164 -8.60 -13.71 2.10
CA LEU A 164 -9.78 -14.57 2.07
C LEU A 164 -9.43 -16.06 2.18
N VAL A 165 -8.31 -16.49 1.59
CA VAL A 165 -7.79 -17.87 1.75
C VAL A 165 -7.45 -18.13 3.21
N GLU A 166 -6.73 -17.22 3.85
CA GLU A 166 -6.34 -17.33 5.27
C GLU A 166 -7.57 -17.38 6.21
N LEU A 167 -8.63 -16.67 5.85
CA LEU A 167 -9.92 -16.73 6.55
C LEU A 167 -10.73 -17.98 6.17
N GLY A 168 -10.24 -18.79 5.24
CA GLY A 168 -10.91 -19.98 4.74
C GLY A 168 -12.15 -19.70 3.91
N LYS A 169 -12.26 -18.51 3.30
CA LYS A 169 -13.34 -18.10 2.38
C LYS A 169 -12.91 -18.30 0.92
N ASN A 170 -12.56 -19.54 0.59
CA ASN A 170 -11.91 -19.86 -0.68
C ASN A 170 -12.78 -19.53 -1.90
N ASP A 171 -14.11 -19.66 -1.80
CA ASP A 171 -15.02 -19.38 -2.91
C ASP A 171 -15.03 -17.88 -3.26
N GLU A 172 -14.95 -17.01 -2.23
CA GLU A 172 -14.78 -15.56 -2.43
C GLU A 172 -13.37 -15.23 -2.96
N ALA A 173 -12.34 -15.91 -2.44
CA ALA A 173 -10.94 -15.72 -2.85
C ALA A 173 -10.73 -15.99 -4.34
N ILE A 174 -11.37 -17.02 -4.90
CA ILE A 174 -11.31 -17.40 -6.32
C ILE A 174 -11.73 -16.22 -7.21
N ILE A 175 -12.74 -15.46 -6.82
CA ILE A 175 -13.25 -14.32 -7.62
C ILE A 175 -12.16 -13.27 -7.80
N TYR A 176 -11.45 -12.92 -6.71
CA TYR A 176 -10.36 -11.93 -6.75
C TYR A 176 -9.11 -12.47 -7.44
N TYR A 177 -8.78 -13.75 -7.22
CA TYR A 177 -7.69 -14.42 -7.93
C TYR A 177 -7.92 -14.42 -9.44
N ASP A 178 -9.10 -14.87 -9.91
CA ASP A 178 -9.40 -14.96 -11.33
C ASP A 178 -9.41 -13.57 -11.99
N ARG A 179 -9.84 -12.52 -11.26
CA ARG A 179 -9.72 -11.13 -11.73
C ARG A 179 -8.25 -10.68 -11.84
N ALA A 180 -7.43 -10.95 -10.82
CA ALA A 180 -6.00 -10.61 -10.84
C ALA A 180 -5.28 -11.32 -11.99
N VAL A 181 -5.53 -12.61 -12.20
CA VAL A 181 -4.96 -13.41 -13.31
C VAL A 181 -5.42 -12.89 -14.69
N LYS A 182 -6.61 -12.32 -14.80
CA LYS A 182 -7.08 -11.71 -16.04
C LYS A 182 -6.29 -10.45 -16.38
N LEU A 183 -5.84 -9.69 -15.38
CA LEU A 183 -5.00 -8.49 -15.53
C LEU A 183 -3.54 -8.86 -15.77
N ASP A 184 -3.03 -9.83 -15.02
CA ASP A 184 -1.67 -10.35 -15.18
C ASP A 184 -1.66 -11.89 -15.17
N SER A 185 -1.53 -12.47 -16.36
CA SER A 185 -1.52 -13.92 -16.56
C SER A 185 -0.31 -14.63 -15.93
N SER A 186 0.77 -13.90 -15.62
CA SER A 186 1.96 -14.48 -14.97
C SER A 186 1.66 -14.94 -13.54
N LEU A 187 0.61 -14.43 -12.92
CA LEU A 187 0.17 -14.84 -11.58
C LEU A 187 -0.23 -16.31 -11.50
N LYS A 188 -0.61 -16.96 -12.62
CA LYS A 188 -0.92 -18.39 -12.64
C LYS A 188 0.27 -19.25 -12.22
N THR A 189 1.49 -18.78 -12.48
CA THR A 189 2.73 -19.48 -12.12
C THR A 189 3.29 -19.02 -10.77
N ARG A 190 2.94 -17.82 -10.33
CA ARG A 190 3.46 -17.20 -9.10
C ARG A 190 2.56 -17.42 -7.88
N MET A 191 1.29 -17.64 -8.10
CA MET A 191 0.30 -17.84 -7.04
C MET A 191 -0.47 -19.13 -7.25
N GLU A 192 -0.65 -19.93 -6.18
CA GLU A 192 -1.54 -21.09 -6.25
C GLU A 192 -3.00 -20.63 -6.27
N ARG A 193 -3.78 -21.15 -7.23
CA ARG A 193 -5.22 -20.87 -7.29
C ARG A 193 -5.92 -21.42 -6.04
N PRO A 194 -6.70 -20.62 -5.31
CA PRO A 194 -7.45 -21.10 -4.16
C PRO A 194 -8.33 -22.31 -4.51
N LYS A 195 -8.30 -23.34 -3.67
CA LYS A 195 -9.13 -24.52 -3.87
C LYS A 195 -10.50 -24.29 -3.22
N PRO A 196 -11.61 -24.48 -3.93
CA PRO A 196 -12.94 -24.29 -3.35
C PRO A 196 -13.12 -25.19 -2.12
N LYS A 197 -13.85 -24.73 -1.12
CA LYS A 197 -14.13 -25.53 0.08
C LYS A 197 -15.03 -26.72 -0.28
N MET A 198 -14.43 -27.90 -0.36
CA MET A 198 -15.12 -29.18 -0.62
C MET A 198 -16.10 -29.64 0.49
N ARG A 199 -16.56 -28.75 1.37
CA ARG A 199 -17.51 -29.14 2.45
C ARG A 199 -18.84 -29.66 1.93
N LEU A 200 -19.35 -29.12 0.85
CA LEU A 200 -20.60 -29.58 0.23
C LEU A 200 -20.44 -30.97 -0.41
N TRP A 201 -19.33 -31.17 -1.16
CA TRP A 201 -19.00 -32.41 -1.83
C TRP A 201 -18.74 -33.56 -0.86
N LYS A 202 -17.95 -33.34 0.21
CA LYS A 202 -17.73 -34.37 1.23
C LYS A 202 -19.00 -34.74 1.98
N ARG A 203 -19.94 -33.82 2.16
CA ARG A 203 -21.24 -34.06 2.79
C ARG A 203 -22.19 -34.79 1.83
N VAL A 204 -22.18 -34.43 0.55
CA VAL A 204 -22.94 -35.12 -0.50
C VAL A 204 -22.39 -36.55 -0.71
N LEU A 205 -21.06 -36.71 -0.80
CA LEU A 205 -20.44 -38.05 -0.94
C LEU A 205 -20.62 -38.92 0.30
N ARG A 206 -20.65 -38.37 1.50
CA ARG A 206 -20.91 -39.12 2.74
C ARG A 206 -22.35 -39.61 2.84
N ASN A 207 -23.27 -38.85 2.28
CA ASN A 207 -24.70 -39.21 2.20
C ASN A 207 -25.05 -40.01 0.93
N ALA A 208 -24.13 -40.15 -0.01
CA ALA A 208 -24.31 -40.81 -1.31
C ALA A 208 -24.06 -42.34 -1.27
N GLY A 209 -24.04 -42.94 -0.08
CA GLY A 209 -24.02 -44.41 0.08
C GLY A 209 -25.27 -45.09 -0.49
N THR A 210 -26.17 -44.36 -1.15
CA THR A 210 -27.36 -44.87 -1.82
C THR A 210 -27.36 -44.45 -3.28
N TRP A 211 -27.92 -45.28 -4.17
CA TRP A 211 -28.06 -45.03 -5.62
C TRP A 211 -28.63 -43.65 -5.99
N ALA A 212 -29.43 -43.04 -5.14
CA ALA A 212 -29.93 -41.68 -5.29
C ALA A 212 -28.85 -40.61 -5.30
N GLY A 213 -27.76 -40.79 -4.52
CA GLY A 213 -26.63 -39.83 -4.50
C GLY A 213 -25.81 -39.83 -5.79
N ALA A 214 -25.67 -41.00 -6.44
CA ALA A 214 -24.97 -41.11 -7.73
C ALA A 214 -25.75 -40.38 -8.86
N TRP A 215 -27.09 -40.45 -8.84
CA TRP A 215 -27.94 -39.77 -9.81
C TRP A 215 -27.93 -38.27 -9.67
N VAL A 216 -27.94 -37.75 -8.44
CA VAL A 216 -27.81 -36.31 -8.17
C VAL A 216 -26.44 -35.80 -8.61
N MET A 217 -25.36 -36.60 -8.39
CA MET A 217 -24.01 -36.25 -8.84
C MET A 217 -23.93 -36.13 -10.37
N PHE A 218 -24.54 -37.03 -11.11
CA PHE A 218 -24.56 -36.99 -12.58
C PHE A 218 -25.25 -35.72 -13.11
N HIS A 219 -26.35 -35.31 -12.49
CA HIS A 219 -27.10 -34.11 -12.88
C HIS A 219 -26.35 -32.82 -12.49
N VAL A 220 -25.70 -32.75 -11.33
CA VAL A 220 -24.90 -31.59 -10.91
C VAL A 220 -23.66 -31.40 -11.79
N ILE A 221 -22.99 -32.50 -12.17
CA ILE A 221 -21.87 -32.46 -13.12
C ILE A 221 -22.37 -31.96 -14.51
N LEU A 222 -23.51 -32.42 -14.96
CA LEU A 222 -24.11 -32.00 -16.24
C LEU A 222 -24.51 -30.49 -16.27
N VAL A 223 -24.95 -29.96 -15.13
CA VAL A 223 -25.29 -28.52 -15.00
C VAL A 223 -24.01 -27.69 -14.97
N ILE A 224 -22.97 -28.12 -14.22
CA ILE A 224 -21.69 -27.38 -14.16
C ILE A 224 -20.97 -27.39 -15.52
N THR A 225 -20.98 -28.52 -16.24
CA THR A 225 -20.35 -28.60 -17.57
C THR A 225 -21.10 -27.82 -18.64
N ARG A 226 -22.41 -27.59 -18.49
CA ARG A 226 -23.20 -26.72 -19.41
C ARG A 226 -23.06 -25.22 -19.12
N SER A 227 -22.56 -24.81 -17.95
CA SER A 227 -22.34 -23.41 -17.57
C SER A 227 -20.94 -22.89 -17.92
N VAL A 228 -20.08 -23.74 -18.53
CA VAL A 228 -18.67 -23.44 -18.87
C VAL A 228 -18.41 -23.48 -20.39
N VAL A 229 -19.47 -23.51 -21.20
CA VAL A 229 -19.36 -23.37 -22.67
C VAL A 229 -19.95 -22.04 -23.14
#